data_e22e1075e8acfefd2c2dc63fece57087
#
_entry.id   e22e1075e8acfefd2c2dc63fece57087
#
_cell.length_a   1.000
_cell.length_b   1.000
_cell.length_c   1.000
_cell.angle_alpha   90.00
_cell.angle_beta   90.00
_cell.angle_gamma   90.00
#
_symmetry.space_group_name_H-M   'P 1'
#
loop_
_entity.id
_entity.type
_entity.pdbx_description
1 polymer ?
#
loop_
_entity_poly.entity_id
_entity_poly.type
_entity_poly.pdbx_seq_one_letter_code
_entity_poly.pdbx_strand_id
1 'polypeptide(L)'
;VTFRPKDAGKVVKLTFKSFSTSYNDNFYIYYGGEKTSPPDVKVSKMLEAPIVSVADDGKLTVYFKCPSYSYASNGWAIEVSQYELLPLSVGNMAITSVAAGESLRGSKNVPMLRAEATIDGDKGEMDFSKFVVSADGSAEGTIAAAKIFVTTTDQFSANNLIGSANTAPFEIATD
;
A
#
# COMPACT_ATOMS: atom_id res chain seq x y z
N VAL A 1 23.42 -1.11 -15.22
CA VAL A 1 24.12 -0.31 -14.20
C VAL A 1 23.46 -0.55 -12.87
N THR A 2 24.24 -0.81 -11.83
CA THR A 2 23.73 -0.96 -10.47
C THR A 2 24.08 0.29 -9.67
N PHE A 3 23.08 0.92 -9.12
CA PHE A 3 23.21 2.02 -8.18
C PHE A 3 23.14 1.47 -6.75
N ARG A 4 23.93 2.05 -5.87
CA ARG A 4 23.96 1.68 -4.45
C ARG A 4 23.88 2.94 -3.59
N PRO A 5 23.23 2.89 -2.43
CA PRO A 5 23.22 4.03 -1.52
C PRO A 5 24.65 4.28 -1.02
N LYS A 6 24.98 5.53 -0.77
CA LYS A 6 26.27 5.93 -0.18
C LYS A 6 26.24 5.73 1.35
N ASP A 7 25.10 6.07 1.96
CA ASP A 7 24.95 6.06 3.41
C ASP A 7 24.27 4.75 3.86
N ALA A 8 24.71 4.22 4.98
CA ALA A 8 24.10 3.03 5.58
C ALA A 8 22.65 3.30 6.00
N GLY A 9 21.78 2.33 5.81
CA GLY A 9 20.35 2.42 6.14
C GLY A 9 19.51 3.19 5.14
N LYS A 10 20.12 3.81 4.12
CA LYS A 10 19.39 4.43 3.01
C LYS A 10 19.26 3.48 1.83
N VAL A 11 18.34 3.80 0.94
CA VAL A 11 18.08 3.06 -0.29
C VAL A 11 18.18 3.97 -1.51
N VAL A 12 18.35 3.39 -2.68
CA VAL A 12 18.37 4.14 -3.95
C VAL A 12 16.96 4.52 -4.35
N LYS A 13 16.80 5.77 -4.80
CA LYS A 13 15.60 6.33 -5.39
C LYS A 13 15.90 6.82 -6.80
N LEU A 14 15.07 6.41 -7.77
CA LEU A 14 15.12 6.84 -9.17
C LEU A 14 13.92 7.70 -9.48
N THR A 15 14.14 8.89 -10.02
CA THR A 15 13.09 9.79 -10.49
C THR A 15 13.28 10.03 -11.98
N PHE A 16 12.30 9.66 -12.78
CA PHE A 16 12.35 9.88 -14.23
C PHE A 16 12.12 11.36 -14.54
N LYS A 17 13.03 11.95 -15.30
CA LYS A 17 12.93 13.33 -15.80
C LYS A 17 12.43 13.37 -17.23
N SER A 18 12.79 12.37 -18.02
CA SER A 18 12.27 12.15 -19.36
C SER A 18 12.33 10.66 -19.69
N PHE A 19 11.44 10.21 -20.55
CA PHE A 19 11.45 8.86 -21.07
C PHE A 19 10.82 8.84 -22.46
N SER A 20 11.64 8.58 -23.46
CA SER A 20 11.23 8.41 -24.84
C SER A 20 12.13 7.36 -25.48
N THR A 21 11.63 6.16 -25.61
CA THR A 21 12.34 5.03 -26.19
C THR A 21 11.58 4.47 -27.38
N SER A 22 12.28 3.74 -28.27
CA SER A 22 11.64 3.01 -29.36
C SER A 22 10.82 1.85 -28.78
N TYR A 23 9.78 1.44 -29.51
CA TYR A 23 8.94 0.30 -29.12
C TYR A 23 9.70 -1.03 -28.99
N ASN A 24 10.88 -1.12 -29.62
CA ASN A 24 11.76 -2.29 -29.53
C ASN A 24 12.76 -2.23 -28.37
N ASP A 25 12.89 -1.06 -27.74
CA ASP A 25 13.80 -0.91 -26.62
C ASP A 25 13.20 -1.55 -25.36
N ASN A 26 14.06 -2.11 -24.54
CA ASN A 26 13.65 -2.69 -23.28
C ASN A 26 14.37 -1.98 -22.13
N PHE A 27 13.57 -1.43 -21.23
CA PHE A 27 14.05 -0.78 -20.02
C PHE A 27 13.50 -1.52 -18.81
N TYR A 28 14.39 -2.07 -18.02
CA TYR A 28 14.08 -2.89 -16.86
C TYR A 28 14.76 -2.34 -15.62
N ILE A 29 14.06 -2.44 -14.49
CA ILE A 29 14.59 -2.13 -13.17
C ILE A 29 14.44 -3.37 -12.31
N TYR A 30 15.48 -3.64 -11.53
CA TYR A 30 15.56 -4.75 -10.60
C TYR A 30 15.84 -4.20 -9.20
N TYR A 31 15.12 -4.67 -8.21
CA TYR A 31 15.41 -4.39 -6.82
C TYR A 31 16.63 -5.24 -6.41
N GLY A 32 17.63 -4.55 -5.83
CA GLY A 32 18.89 -5.19 -5.49
C GLY A 32 20.00 -5.05 -6.51
N GLY A 33 21.10 -5.74 -6.24
CA GLY A 33 22.34 -5.68 -7.04
C GLY A 33 22.38 -6.58 -8.26
N GLU A 34 21.40 -7.47 -8.43
CA GLU A 34 21.40 -8.50 -9.46
C GLU A 34 20.20 -8.39 -10.39
N LYS A 35 20.33 -8.94 -11.59
CA LYS A 35 19.23 -9.07 -12.54
C LYS A 35 18.53 -10.40 -12.30
N THR A 36 17.27 -10.34 -11.98
CA THR A 36 16.38 -11.49 -11.82
C THR A 36 15.53 -11.72 -13.07
N SER A 37 14.77 -12.80 -13.12
CA SER A 37 13.82 -13.06 -14.19
C SER A 37 12.52 -13.58 -13.57
N PRO A 38 11.40 -12.88 -13.77
CA PRO A 38 11.23 -11.64 -14.54
C PRO A 38 11.84 -10.42 -13.87
N PRO A 39 11.97 -9.28 -14.57
CA PRO A 39 12.33 -8.01 -13.96
C PRO A 39 11.24 -7.52 -13.00
N ASP A 40 11.63 -6.81 -11.94
CA ASP A 40 10.68 -6.24 -10.98
C ASP A 40 9.82 -5.15 -11.63
N VAL A 41 10.43 -4.32 -12.47
CA VAL A 41 9.71 -3.27 -13.20
C VAL A 41 10.14 -3.26 -14.67
N LYS A 42 9.17 -3.33 -15.58
CA LYS A 42 9.34 -3.03 -17.00
C LYS A 42 8.80 -1.64 -17.29
N VAL A 43 9.67 -0.74 -17.72
CA VAL A 43 9.31 0.64 -18.03
C VAL A 43 9.04 0.77 -19.53
N SER A 44 7.83 1.15 -19.89
CA SER A 44 7.39 1.36 -21.28
C SER A 44 6.90 2.77 -21.56
N LYS A 45 6.77 3.59 -20.51
CA LYS A 45 6.36 5.00 -20.57
C LYS A 45 6.97 5.78 -19.41
N MET A 46 6.88 7.09 -19.47
CA MET A 46 7.25 7.97 -18.35
C MET A 46 6.55 7.51 -17.06
N LEU A 47 7.31 7.40 -16.00
CA LEU A 47 6.79 7.14 -14.65
C LEU A 47 6.71 8.48 -13.90
N GLU A 48 5.52 8.79 -13.39
CA GLU A 48 5.28 10.00 -12.59
C GLU A 48 5.80 9.83 -11.16
N ALA A 49 5.57 8.65 -10.58
CA ALA A 49 6.09 8.31 -9.26
C ALA A 49 7.55 7.84 -9.32
N PRO A 50 8.38 8.21 -8.35
CA PRO A 50 9.73 7.68 -8.24
C PRO A 50 9.71 6.18 -7.91
N ILE A 51 10.76 5.47 -8.30
CA ILE A 51 11.02 4.10 -7.87
C ILE A 51 12.01 4.14 -6.72
N VAL A 52 11.62 3.56 -5.60
CA VAL A 52 12.45 3.41 -4.40
C VAL A 52 12.78 1.93 -4.24
N SER A 53 14.02 1.62 -3.93
CA SER A 53 14.42 0.24 -3.69
C SER A 53 13.73 -0.32 -2.44
N VAL A 54 13.18 -1.51 -2.58
CA VAL A 54 12.63 -2.32 -1.48
C VAL A 54 13.53 -3.50 -1.12
N ALA A 55 14.69 -3.61 -1.78
CA ALA A 55 15.65 -4.66 -1.49
C ALA A 55 16.40 -4.38 -0.18
N ASP A 56 16.75 -5.42 0.56
CA ASP A 56 17.48 -5.33 1.83
C ASP A 56 18.83 -4.62 1.71
N ASP A 57 19.48 -4.75 0.54
CA ASP A 57 20.76 -4.09 0.26
C ASP A 57 20.60 -2.64 -0.26
N GLY A 58 19.36 -2.17 -0.38
CA GLY A 58 19.02 -0.81 -0.80
C GLY A 58 19.38 -0.45 -2.23
N LYS A 59 19.86 -1.39 -3.04
CA LYS A 59 20.33 -1.15 -4.41
C LYS A 59 19.20 -1.20 -5.43
N LEU A 60 19.43 -0.56 -6.58
CA LEU A 60 18.63 -0.70 -7.80
C LEU A 60 19.55 -0.97 -8.99
N THR A 61 19.18 -1.95 -9.81
CA THR A 61 19.87 -2.24 -11.06
C THR A 61 19.00 -1.84 -12.24
N VAL A 62 19.53 -0.96 -13.08
CA VAL A 62 18.90 -0.53 -14.33
C VAL A 62 19.54 -1.27 -15.50
N TYR A 63 18.70 -1.86 -16.33
CA TYR A 63 19.13 -2.53 -17.55
C TYR A 63 18.35 -1.96 -18.74
N PHE A 64 19.09 -1.37 -19.67
CA PHE A 64 18.56 -0.90 -20.94
C PHE A 64 19.14 -1.69 -22.07
N LYS A 65 18.29 -2.19 -22.96
CA LYS A 65 18.69 -2.91 -24.19
C LYS A 65 18.03 -2.25 -25.38
N CYS A 66 18.84 -1.72 -26.26
CA CYS A 66 18.46 -1.18 -27.54
C CYS A 66 18.89 -2.17 -28.63
N PRO A 67 17.97 -2.84 -29.34
CA PRO A 67 18.32 -3.68 -30.47
C PRO A 67 18.84 -2.83 -31.65
N SER A 68 19.63 -3.45 -32.53
CA SER A 68 20.24 -2.75 -33.66
C SER A 68 19.25 -2.18 -34.70
N TYR A 69 17.99 -2.58 -34.63
CA TYR A 69 16.91 -2.12 -35.48
C TYR A 69 15.93 -1.18 -34.79
N SER A 70 16.29 -0.65 -33.63
CA SER A 70 15.48 0.37 -32.94
C SER A 70 15.52 1.70 -33.68
N TYR A 71 14.38 2.37 -33.72
CA TYR A 71 14.29 3.71 -34.28
C TYR A 71 14.89 4.74 -33.32
N ALA A 72 15.39 5.84 -33.87
CA ALA A 72 15.87 6.95 -33.06
C ALA A 72 14.75 7.47 -32.14
N SER A 73 15.11 7.73 -30.89
CA SER A 73 14.24 8.31 -29.88
C SER A 73 15.01 9.35 -29.07
N ASN A 74 14.28 10.18 -28.31
CA ASN A 74 14.92 11.22 -27.49
C ASN A 74 15.66 10.66 -26.27
N GLY A 75 15.56 9.35 -26.02
CA GLY A 75 16.21 8.70 -24.89
C GLY A 75 15.49 8.92 -23.57
N TRP A 76 16.21 8.72 -22.50
CA TRP A 76 15.69 8.86 -21.14
C TRP A 76 16.70 9.56 -20.24
N ALA A 77 16.19 10.21 -19.20
CA ALA A 77 16.98 10.80 -18.14
C ALA A 77 16.37 10.42 -16.78
N ILE A 78 17.22 9.99 -15.87
CA ILE A 78 16.85 9.59 -14.51
C ILE A 78 17.75 10.34 -13.54
N GLU A 79 17.13 10.94 -12.55
CA GLU A 79 17.82 11.41 -11.35
C GLU A 79 17.96 10.26 -10.38
N VAL A 80 19.17 10.07 -9.85
CA VAL A 80 19.49 9.06 -8.84
C VAL A 80 19.79 9.78 -7.53
N SER A 81 19.08 9.43 -6.49
CA SER A 81 19.24 9.99 -5.15
C SER A 81 19.22 8.89 -4.10
N GLN A 82 19.52 9.26 -2.87
CA GLN A 82 19.31 8.39 -1.71
C GLN A 82 18.01 8.77 -1.02
N TYR A 83 17.36 7.78 -0.45
CA TYR A 83 16.11 7.92 0.29
C TYR A 83 16.22 7.16 1.62
N GLU A 84 15.71 7.75 2.67
CA GLU A 84 15.58 7.12 3.97
C GLU A 84 14.18 6.55 4.12
N LEU A 85 14.08 5.24 4.27
CA LEU A 85 12.80 4.58 4.51
C LEU A 85 12.30 4.91 5.90
N LEU A 86 11.11 5.46 5.98
CA LEU A 86 10.46 5.81 7.24
C LEU A 86 9.66 4.60 7.76
N PRO A 87 9.70 4.30 9.06
CA PRO A 87 8.84 3.29 9.65
C PRO A 87 7.37 3.60 9.39
N LEU A 88 6.56 2.55 9.21
CA LEU A 88 5.11 2.71 9.10
C LEU A 88 4.55 3.30 10.39
N SER A 89 3.64 4.25 10.25
CA SER A 89 2.92 4.88 11.35
C SER A 89 1.50 5.23 10.92
N VAL A 90 0.58 5.29 11.87
CA VAL A 90 -0.76 5.81 11.61
C VAL A 90 -0.69 7.33 11.61
N GLY A 91 -0.84 7.95 10.43
CA GLY A 91 -0.84 9.41 10.28
C GLY A 91 -2.15 10.03 10.75
N ASN A 92 -3.28 9.47 10.33
CA ASN A 92 -4.60 9.92 10.74
C ASN A 92 -5.57 8.74 10.80
N MET A 93 -6.52 8.81 11.73
CA MET A 93 -7.63 7.88 11.80
C MET A 93 -8.94 8.68 11.89
N ALA A 94 -9.83 8.48 10.94
CA ALA A 94 -11.16 9.07 10.91
C ALA A 94 -12.21 7.97 11.16
N ILE A 95 -13.13 8.22 12.08
CA ILE A 95 -14.26 7.34 12.35
C ILE A 95 -15.53 8.09 12.03
N THR A 96 -16.34 7.54 11.14
CA THR A 96 -17.62 8.12 10.71
C THR A 96 -18.77 7.15 10.94
N SER A 97 -19.92 7.68 11.36
CA SER A 97 -21.16 6.90 11.37
C SER A 97 -21.66 6.74 9.93
N VAL A 98 -21.94 5.50 9.55
CA VAL A 98 -22.51 5.17 8.23
C VAL A 98 -23.90 4.53 8.34
N ALA A 99 -24.49 4.53 9.54
CA ALA A 99 -25.84 4.02 9.77
C ALA A 99 -26.86 4.83 8.96
N ALA A 100 -27.57 4.16 8.07
CA ALA A 100 -28.56 4.79 7.16
C ALA A 100 -29.97 4.84 7.77
N GLY A 101 -30.10 5.00 9.11
CA GLY A 101 -31.38 5.05 9.81
C GLY A 101 -31.60 3.87 10.76
N GLU A 102 -32.86 3.53 11.02
CA GLU A 102 -33.22 2.45 11.92
C GLU A 102 -33.02 1.07 11.28
N SER A 103 -32.44 0.15 12.07
CA SER A 103 -32.31 -1.25 11.65
C SER A 103 -33.40 -2.10 12.30
N LEU A 104 -33.99 -2.99 11.52
CA LEU A 104 -34.96 -3.93 12.03
C LEU A 104 -34.33 -4.95 12.96
N ARG A 105 -35.07 -5.38 14.00
CA ARG A 105 -34.65 -6.45 14.89
C ARG A 105 -34.33 -7.73 14.08
N GLY A 106 -33.17 -8.31 14.31
CA GLY A 106 -32.69 -9.49 13.57
C GLY A 106 -31.91 -9.18 12.29
N SER A 107 -31.72 -7.92 11.92
CA SER A 107 -30.85 -7.52 10.83
C SER A 107 -29.40 -7.99 11.09
N LYS A 108 -28.72 -8.43 10.03
CA LYS A 108 -27.34 -8.90 10.11
C LYS A 108 -26.42 -8.02 9.26
N ASN A 109 -25.20 -7.84 9.74
CA ASN A 109 -24.13 -7.13 9.02
C ASN A 109 -24.56 -5.72 8.59
N VAL A 110 -25.23 -5.00 9.48
CA VAL A 110 -25.61 -3.59 9.26
C VAL A 110 -24.37 -2.72 9.47
N PRO A 111 -23.93 -1.97 8.48
CA PRO A 111 -22.80 -1.06 8.65
C PRO A 111 -23.18 0.08 9.59
N MET A 112 -22.44 0.25 10.67
CA MET A 112 -22.67 1.28 11.69
C MET A 112 -21.60 2.34 11.68
N LEU A 113 -20.34 1.91 11.60
CA LEU A 113 -19.16 2.76 11.66
C LEU A 113 -18.22 2.41 10.50
N ARG A 114 -17.57 3.42 9.98
CA ARG A 114 -16.46 3.32 9.05
C ARG A 114 -15.24 3.94 9.69
N ALA A 115 -14.15 3.19 9.76
CA ALA A 115 -12.86 3.66 10.17
C ALA A 115 -11.94 3.73 8.95
N GLU A 116 -11.29 4.87 8.75
CA GLU A 116 -10.30 5.10 7.70
C GLU A 116 -8.99 5.49 8.38
N ALA A 117 -7.93 4.74 8.08
CA ALA A 117 -6.60 5.06 8.57
C ALA A 117 -5.70 5.44 7.40
N THR A 118 -5.01 6.58 7.52
CA THR A 118 -3.89 6.92 6.64
C THR A 118 -2.63 6.33 7.24
N ILE A 119 -1.94 5.52 6.46
CA ILE A 119 -0.67 4.92 6.86
C ILE A 119 0.44 5.69 6.17
N ASP A 120 1.32 6.27 6.96
CA ASP A 120 2.52 6.97 6.51
C ASP A 120 3.75 6.08 6.70
N GLY A 121 4.76 6.27 5.85
CA GLY A 121 6.01 5.52 5.90
C GLY A 121 6.12 4.48 4.79
N ASP A 122 7.26 3.78 4.77
CA ASP A 122 7.67 2.92 3.65
C ASP A 122 8.28 1.60 4.11
N LYS A 123 8.50 1.43 5.43
CA LYS A 123 9.28 0.30 5.96
C LYS A 123 8.60 -0.36 7.14
N GLY A 124 8.58 -1.68 7.10
CA GLY A 124 8.06 -2.52 8.18
C GLY A 124 6.68 -3.06 7.87
N GLU A 125 6.10 -3.69 8.87
CA GLU A 125 4.74 -4.20 8.87
C GLU A 125 3.97 -3.48 9.99
N MET A 126 2.68 -3.35 9.82
CA MET A 126 1.79 -2.77 10.81
C MET A 126 0.55 -3.63 10.94
N ASP A 127 0.31 -4.13 12.14
CA ASP A 127 -0.84 -4.94 12.47
C ASP A 127 -1.79 -4.16 13.38
N PHE A 128 -3.07 -4.21 13.06
CA PHE A 128 -4.11 -3.80 13.97
C PHE A 128 -4.56 -5.03 14.76
N SER A 129 -4.05 -5.18 15.96
CA SER A 129 -4.30 -6.40 16.76
C SER A 129 -5.64 -6.43 17.47
N LYS A 130 -6.23 -5.24 17.71
CA LYS A 130 -7.50 -5.16 18.45
C LYS A 130 -8.27 -3.87 18.12
N PHE A 131 -9.59 -4.01 18.02
CA PHE A 131 -10.52 -2.89 18.02
C PHE A 131 -11.44 -2.99 19.22
N VAL A 132 -11.74 -1.83 19.84
CA VAL A 132 -12.72 -1.75 20.93
C VAL A 132 -13.87 -0.88 20.48
N VAL A 133 -15.07 -1.45 20.47
CA VAL A 133 -16.29 -0.74 20.08
C VAL A 133 -17.21 -0.68 21.29
N SER A 134 -17.54 0.55 21.74
CA SER A 134 -18.52 0.77 22.78
C SER A 134 -19.94 0.72 22.21
N ALA A 135 -20.86 0.21 23.00
CA ALA A 135 -22.29 0.27 22.75
C ALA A 135 -23.00 1.33 23.64
N ASP A 136 -22.25 2.29 24.17
CA ASP A 136 -22.77 3.33 25.07
C ASP A 136 -23.88 4.12 24.37
N GLY A 137 -24.96 4.33 25.10
CA GLY A 137 -26.15 4.99 24.57
C GLY A 137 -27.14 4.05 23.84
N SER A 138 -26.77 2.77 23.61
CA SER A 138 -27.67 1.75 23.10
C SER A 138 -28.43 1.08 24.26
N ALA A 139 -29.70 0.72 24.05
CA ALA A 139 -30.42 -0.08 25.05
C ALA A 139 -29.79 -1.46 25.17
N GLU A 140 -29.73 -2.01 26.39
CA GLU A 140 -29.14 -3.31 26.67
C GLU A 140 -29.73 -4.41 25.78
N GLY A 141 -28.87 -5.25 25.23
CA GLY A 141 -29.28 -6.37 24.38
C GLY A 141 -29.72 -6.00 22.96
N THR A 142 -29.66 -4.73 22.57
CA THR A 142 -30.01 -4.32 21.19
C THR A 142 -28.98 -4.69 20.17
N ILE A 143 -27.70 -4.74 20.57
CA ILE A 143 -26.58 -5.15 19.72
C ILE A 143 -26.09 -6.53 20.22
N ALA A 144 -26.36 -7.57 19.43
CA ALA A 144 -25.99 -8.94 19.77
C ALA A 144 -24.52 -9.27 19.47
N ALA A 145 -23.93 -8.61 18.49
CA ALA A 145 -22.53 -8.79 18.09
C ALA A 145 -22.01 -7.60 17.29
N ALA A 146 -20.72 -7.32 17.43
CA ALA A 146 -20.00 -6.42 16.56
C ALA A 146 -19.01 -7.24 15.67
N LYS A 147 -18.84 -6.79 14.44
CA LYS A 147 -17.99 -7.43 13.45
C LYS A 147 -17.18 -6.37 12.70
N ILE A 148 -15.96 -6.71 12.34
CA ILE A 148 -15.11 -5.84 11.53
C ILE A 148 -14.88 -6.50 10.17
N PHE A 149 -15.11 -5.72 9.13
CA PHE A 149 -14.88 -6.11 7.75
C PHE A 149 -13.89 -5.14 7.12
N VAL A 150 -12.95 -5.64 6.33
CA VAL A 150 -12.06 -4.82 5.51
C VAL A 150 -12.65 -4.69 4.12
N THR A 151 -12.69 -3.47 3.59
CA THR A 151 -13.11 -3.20 2.22
C THR A 151 -12.00 -2.45 1.49
N THR A 152 -11.84 -2.74 0.20
CA THR A 152 -10.88 -2.05 -0.68
C THR A 152 -11.53 -0.89 -1.44
N THR A 153 -12.81 -0.64 -1.20
CA THR A 153 -13.61 0.43 -1.82
C THR A 153 -14.45 1.11 -0.76
N ASP A 154 -15.05 2.25 -1.10
CA ASP A 154 -15.97 2.98 -0.25
C ASP A 154 -17.30 2.26 0.00
N GLN A 155 -17.56 1.17 -0.69
CA GLN A 155 -18.75 0.38 -0.54
C GLN A 155 -18.57 -0.72 0.50
N PHE A 156 -19.51 -0.81 1.44
CA PHE A 156 -19.52 -1.89 2.42
C PHE A 156 -19.64 -3.25 1.73
N SER A 157 -18.84 -4.21 2.19
CA SER A 157 -18.90 -5.61 1.79
C SER A 157 -18.70 -6.50 3.01
N ALA A 158 -19.53 -7.50 3.17
CA ALA A 158 -19.43 -8.49 4.25
C ALA A 158 -18.52 -9.69 3.89
N ASN A 159 -17.70 -9.60 2.85
CA ASN A 159 -16.90 -10.72 2.36
C ASN A 159 -15.59 -10.94 3.15
N ASN A 160 -15.00 -9.87 3.68
CA ASN A 160 -13.70 -9.94 4.36
C ASN A 160 -13.88 -9.64 5.85
N LEU A 161 -14.44 -10.59 6.58
CA LEU A 161 -14.52 -10.53 8.04
C LEU A 161 -13.13 -10.76 8.63
N ILE A 162 -12.65 -9.84 9.46
CA ILE A 162 -11.36 -9.95 10.15
C ILE A 162 -11.50 -10.13 11.66
N GLY A 163 -12.67 -10.00 12.22
CA GLY A 163 -12.90 -10.26 13.64
C GLY A 163 -14.34 -10.02 14.08
N SER A 164 -14.72 -10.60 15.21
CA SER A 164 -16.05 -10.43 15.82
C SER A 164 -16.03 -10.59 17.32
N ALA A 165 -16.98 -9.90 18.02
CA ALA A 165 -17.23 -10.07 19.44
C ALA A 165 -18.72 -10.05 19.73
N ASN A 166 -19.15 -10.78 20.77
CA ASN A 166 -20.56 -10.97 21.14
C ASN A 166 -20.92 -10.36 22.50
N THR A 167 -20.00 -9.67 23.15
CA THR A 167 -20.20 -9.08 24.47
C THR A 167 -19.69 -7.64 24.47
N ALA A 168 -20.52 -6.71 24.92
CA ALA A 168 -20.15 -5.30 25.04
C ALA A 168 -19.37 -5.05 26.35
N PRO A 169 -18.33 -4.19 26.38
CA PRO A 169 -17.74 -3.54 25.22
C PRO A 169 -17.15 -4.59 24.27
N PHE A 170 -17.38 -4.39 22.95
CA PHE A 170 -16.94 -5.36 21.96
C PHE A 170 -15.41 -5.23 21.75
N GLU A 171 -14.66 -6.11 22.35
CA GLU A 171 -13.21 -6.25 22.08
C GLU A 171 -13.03 -7.26 20.94
N ILE A 172 -12.65 -6.78 19.79
CA ILE A 172 -12.50 -7.57 18.58
C ILE A 172 -11.03 -7.72 18.27
N ALA A 173 -10.50 -8.92 18.47
CA ALA A 173 -9.18 -9.28 17.98
C ALA A 173 -9.25 -9.48 16.46
N THR A 174 -8.17 -9.12 15.77
CA THR A 174 -7.99 -9.37 14.33
C THR A 174 -6.98 -10.50 14.18
N ASP A 175 -7.35 -11.49 13.37
CA ASP A 175 -6.48 -12.63 13.03
C ASP A 175 -5.60 -12.29 11.82
#